data_4f34b42f440312f0b6060c881dbf3898
#
_entry.id   4f34b42f440312f0b6060c881dbf3898
#
_cell.length_a   1.000
_cell.length_b   1.000
_cell.length_c   1.000
_cell.angle_alpha   90.00
_cell.angle_beta   90.00
_cell.angle_gamma   90.00
#
_symmetry.space_group_name_H-M   'P 1'
#
loop_
_entity.id
_entity.type
_entity.pdbx_description
1 polymer ?
#
loop_
_entity_poly.entity_id
_entity_poly.type
_entity_poly.pdbx_seq_one_letter_code
_entity_poly.pdbx_strand_id
1 'polypeptide(L)'
;MDIFAIQDRYEIGLAQTCVENFHYLHRPVDARCSVEGYWIRNQDGAEMGLFLLGRPEATRVNGWYGSVEDVAAGRCEVTRWQVLNLARVWINPMYQAGGMWCIRETVPGFLDRTGMFRSTLASSAISAMAARVGFDYLMRRPPCFLDEPYEIRYLMSYCDTRLHRGTIYREAGFELYRTNREGIQTWRLRLPALSPDQDAQVREAAIRSPRSQAYRARRAQMEMAI
;
A
#
# COMPACT_ATOMS: atom_id res chain seq x y z
N MET A 1 -2.90 -8.93 -15.97
CA MET A 1 -2.89 -7.67 -15.19
C MET A 1 -1.60 -7.65 -14.39
N ASP A 2 -0.81 -6.64 -14.59
CA ASP A 2 0.46 -6.45 -13.92
C ASP A 2 0.45 -5.18 -13.08
N ILE A 3 1.15 -5.22 -11.93
CA ILE A 3 1.26 -4.11 -11.00
C ILE A 3 2.71 -3.66 -10.98
N PHE A 4 2.98 -2.41 -11.36
CA PHE A 4 4.32 -1.83 -11.45
C PHE A 4 4.49 -0.74 -10.41
N ALA A 5 5.49 -0.87 -9.55
CA ALA A 5 5.83 0.20 -8.63
C ALA A 5 6.33 1.43 -9.40
N ILE A 6 5.82 2.59 -9.04
CA ILE A 6 6.30 3.87 -9.56
C ILE A 6 7.68 4.14 -8.98
N GLN A 7 8.66 4.43 -9.84
CA GLN A 7 10.07 4.45 -9.45
C GLN A 7 10.59 5.84 -9.12
N ASP A 8 10.07 6.87 -9.77
CA ASP A 8 10.63 8.20 -9.66
C ASP A 8 9.59 9.30 -9.38
N ARG A 9 10.07 10.51 -9.12
CA ARG A 9 9.24 11.66 -8.80
C ARG A 9 8.43 12.18 -9.99
N TYR A 10 8.91 11.99 -11.20
CA TYR A 10 8.20 12.42 -12.40
C TYR A 10 6.96 11.55 -12.63
N GLU A 11 7.11 10.23 -12.54
CA GLU A 11 5.97 9.30 -12.61
C GLU A 11 4.97 9.55 -11.48
N ILE A 12 5.41 9.85 -10.25
CA ILE A 12 4.52 10.26 -9.17
C ILE A 12 3.75 11.54 -9.55
N GLY A 13 4.40 12.50 -10.16
CA GLY A 13 3.75 13.72 -10.66
C GLY A 13 2.66 13.43 -11.70
N LEU A 14 2.93 12.54 -12.65
CA LEU A 14 1.94 12.08 -13.63
C LEU A 14 0.75 11.38 -12.95
N ALA A 15 1.00 10.49 -12.02
CA ALA A 15 -0.03 9.80 -11.26
C ALA A 15 -0.90 10.76 -10.43
N GLN A 16 -0.31 11.79 -9.82
CA GLN A 16 -1.02 12.84 -9.10
C GLN A 16 -1.92 13.66 -10.06
N THR A 17 -1.39 14.04 -11.22
CA THR A 17 -2.15 14.75 -12.26
C THR A 17 -3.33 13.89 -12.76
N CYS A 18 -3.12 12.59 -12.94
CA CYS A 18 -4.19 11.67 -13.30
C CYS A 18 -5.30 11.63 -12.22
N VAL A 19 -4.92 11.58 -10.95
CA VAL A 19 -5.88 11.62 -9.83
C VAL A 19 -6.65 12.95 -9.78
N GLU A 20 -5.98 14.09 -9.97
CA GLU A 20 -6.62 15.39 -9.99
C GLU A 20 -7.68 15.50 -11.11
N ASN A 21 -7.38 14.96 -12.28
CA ASN A 21 -8.26 15.06 -13.44
C ASN A 21 -9.41 14.04 -13.41
N PHE A 22 -9.18 12.84 -12.92
CA PHE A 22 -10.08 11.70 -13.15
C PHE A 22 -10.62 11.03 -11.89
N HIS A 23 -10.01 11.25 -10.73
CA HIS A 23 -10.52 10.69 -9.48
C HIS A 23 -11.65 11.58 -8.93
N TYR A 24 -12.70 10.97 -8.36
CA TYR A 24 -13.89 11.69 -7.87
C TYR A 24 -13.60 12.77 -6.80
N LEU A 25 -12.50 12.68 -6.08
CA LEU A 25 -12.09 13.72 -5.12
C LEU A 25 -11.38 14.90 -5.77
N HIS A 26 -10.91 14.77 -7.01
CA HIS A 26 -10.16 15.80 -7.73
C HIS A 26 -9.06 16.47 -6.88
N ARG A 27 -8.36 15.69 -6.07
CA ARG A 27 -7.31 16.16 -5.15
C ARG A 27 -6.13 15.22 -5.18
N PRO A 28 -4.90 15.75 -5.25
CA PRO A 28 -3.68 14.95 -5.12
C PRO A 28 -3.57 14.40 -3.69
N VAL A 29 -2.71 13.42 -3.51
CA VAL A 29 -2.29 13.02 -2.17
C VAL A 29 -1.33 14.07 -1.64
N ASP A 30 -1.50 14.48 -0.39
CA ASP A 30 -0.61 15.49 0.23
C ASP A 30 0.85 15.03 0.17
N ALA A 31 1.73 15.85 -0.41
CA ALA A 31 3.14 15.54 -0.56
C ALA A 31 3.86 15.28 0.77
N ARG A 32 3.34 15.83 1.88
CA ARG A 32 3.82 15.55 3.25
C ARG A 32 3.61 14.09 3.67
N CYS A 33 2.71 13.38 2.99
CA CYS A 33 2.40 11.97 3.27
C CYS A 33 3.37 10.97 2.67
N SER A 34 4.49 11.40 2.08
CA SER A 34 5.48 10.50 1.44
C SER A 34 4.82 9.58 0.42
N VAL A 35 4.30 10.16 -0.66
CA VAL A 35 3.53 9.44 -1.68
C VAL A 35 4.40 8.42 -2.41
N GLU A 36 3.87 7.22 -2.51
CA GLU A 36 4.36 6.14 -3.36
C GLU A 36 3.20 5.65 -4.23
N GLY A 37 3.48 4.91 -5.28
CA GLY A 37 2.42 4.50 -6.16
C GLY A 37 2.70 3.23 -6.96
N TYR A 38 1.64 2.76 -7.61
CA TYR A 38 1.69 1.61 -8.52
C TYR A 38 0.79 1.90 -9.72
N TRP A 39 1.31 1.63 -10.91
CA TRP A 39 0.52 1.53 -12.13
C TRP A 39 -0.09 0.15 -12.26
N ILE A 40 -1.30 0.10 -12.75
CA ILE A 40 -2.00 -1.13 -13.15
C ILE A 40 -1.97 -1.15 -14.67
N ARG A 41 -1.39 -2.20 -15.27
CA ARG A 41 -1.32 -2.37 -16.72
C ARG A 41 -1.89 -3.72 -17.15
N ASN A 42 -2.44 -3.76 -18.36
CA ASN A 42 -2.79 -5.02 -19.01
C ASN A 42 -1.54 -5.70 -19.60
N GLN A 43 -1.73 -6.84 -20.24
CA GLN A 43 -0.63 -7.58 -20.89
C GLN A 43 0.00 -6.81 -22.06
N ASP A 44 -0.75 -5.92 -22.70
CA ASP A 44 -0.26 -5.09 -23.79
C ASP A 44 0.43 -3.80 -23.31
N GLY A 45 0.57 -3.64 -22.01
CA GLY A 45 1.20 -2.48 -21.38
C GLY A 45 0.28 -1.27 -21.25
N ALA A 46 -1.00 -1.35 -21.63
CA ALA A 46 -1.93 -0.24 -21.49
C ALA A 46 -2.28 0.03 -20.02
N GLU A 47 -2.33 1.30 -19.66
CA GLU A 47 -2.60 1.73 -18.29
C GLU A 47 -4.11 1.60 -17.97
N MET A 48 -4.43 0.71 -17.06
CA MET A 48 -5.79 0.42 -16.60
C MET A 48 -6.18 1.25 -15.37
N GLY A 49 -5.19 1.73 -14.63
CA GLY A 49 -5.41 2.50 -13.41
C GLY A 49 -4.15 2.69 -12.59
N LEU A 50 -4.33 3.20 -11.38
CA LEU A 50 -3.22 3.42 -10.45
C LEU A 50 -3.66 3.37 -8.98
N PHE A 51 -2.68 3.15 -8.13
CA PHE A 51 -2.78 3.34 -6.67
C PHE A 51 -1.79 4.39 -6.23
N LEU A 52 -2.21 5.27 -5.31
CA LEU A 52 -1.30 6.11 -4.55
C LEU A 52 -1.38 5.74 -3.07
N LEU A 53 -0.22 5.50 -2.51
CA LEU A 53 -0.02 5.15 -1.12
C LEU A 53 0.65 6.32 -0.39
N GLY A 54 0.34 6.47 0.87
CA GLY A 54 0.95 7.48 1.71
C GLY A 54 0.99 7.04 3.17
N ARG A 55 1.54 7.87 4.02
CA ARG A 55 1.43 7.66 5.46
C ARG A 55 0.02 7.98 5.95
N PRO A 56 -0.47 7.30 7.00
CA PRO A 56 -1.71 7.69 7.64
C PRO A 56 -1.66 9.16 8.08
N GLU A 57 -2.72 9.93 7.85
CA GLU A 57 -2.79 11.33 8.29
C GLU A 57 -2.82 11.42 9.83
N ALA A 58 -3.65 10.59 10.46
CA ALA A 58 -3.70 10.52 11.91
C ALA A 58 -2.39 9.98 12.49
N THR A 59 -1.89 10.62 13.52
CA THR A 59 -0.66 10.19 14.21
C THR A 59 -0.89 8.94 15.05
N ARG A 60 -2.14 8.74 15.49
CA ARG A 60 -2.55 7.63 16.35
C ARG A 60 -4.00 7.21 16.10
N VAL A 61 -4.24 5.91 16.16
CA VAL A 61 -5.57 5.31 16.24
C VAL A 61 -5.56 4.32 17.42
N ASN A 62 -6.29 4.64 18.47
CA ASN A 62 -6.30 3.87 19.72
C ASN A 62 -6.60 2.39 19.45
N GLY A 63 -5.82 1.51 20.10
CA GLY A 63 -5.93 0.06 19.95
C GLY A 63 -5.33 -0.49 18.66
N TRP A 64 -4.89 0.36 17.73
CA TRP A 64 -4.34 -0.11 16.46
C TRP A 64 -2.92 0.40 16.22
N TYR A 65 -2.73 1.67 15.86
CA TYR A 65 -1.38 2.19 15.62
C TYR A 65 -1.11 3.51 16.36
N GLY A 66 0.16 3.73 16.71
CA GLY A 66 0.60 4.92 17.43
C GLY A 66 2.11 5.11 17.39
N SER A 67 2.65 5.72 18.43
CA SER A 67 4.08 5.87 18.63
C SER A 67 4.73 4.55 19.09
N VAL A 68 6.05 4.52 19.12
CA VAL A 68 6.81 3.38 19.67
C VAL A 68 6.46 3.16 21.13
N GLU A 69 6.31 4.25 21.90
CA GLU A 69 5.93 4.22 23.32
C GLU A 69 4.49 3.71 23.52
N ASP A 70 3.59 3.97 22.59
CA ASP A 70 2.22 3.44 22.64
C ASP A 70 2.21 1.92 22.44
N VAL A 71 3.06 1.42 21.54
CA VAL A 71 3.21 -0.03 21.31
C VAL A 71 3.88 -0.69 22.50
N ALA A 72 4.98 -0.13 23.01
CA ALA A 72 5.67 -0.65 24.18
C ALA A 72 4.78 -0.69 25.43
N ALA A 73 3.86 0.26 25.57
CA ALA A 73 2.89 0.30 26.67
C ALA A 73 1.62 -0.55 26.43
N GLY A 74 1.57 -1.32 25.34
CA GLY A 74 0.41 -2.15 24.99
C GLY A 74 -0.86 -1.39 24.60
N ARG A 75 -0.77 -0.07 24.34
CA ARG A 75 -1.89 0.76 23.92
C ARG A 75 -2.21 0.66 22.43
N CYS A 76 -1.22 0.25 21.62
CA CYS A 76 -1.36 0.08 20.18
C CYS A 76 -0.70 -1.23 19.74
N GLU A 77 -1.22 -1.84 18.68
CA GLU A 77 -0.73 -3.10 18.11
C GLU A 77 0.55 -2.89 17.30
N VAL A 78 0.62 -1.81 16.54
CA VAL A 78 1.74 -1.50 15.63
C VAL A 78 2.10 -0.01 15.70
N THR A 79 3.31 0.32 15.22
CA THR A 79 3.68 1.73 15.05
C THR A 79 3.02 2.32 13.80
N ARG A 80 2.83 3.63 13.79
CA ARG A 80 2.33 4.35 12.59
C ARG A 80 3.15 4.06 11.34
N TRP A 81 4.44 3.79 11.48
CA TRP A 81 5.36 3.49 10.39
C TRP A 81 5.11 2.15 9.71
N GLN A 82 4.44 1.25 10.40
CA GLN A 82 4.07 -0.09 9.92
C GLN A 82 2.71 -0.11 9.20
N VAL A 83 2.12 1.07 8.99
CA VAL A 83 0.82 1.22 8.30
C VAL A 83 0.99 2.12 7.09
N LEU A 84 0.55 1.67 5.92
CA LEU A 84 0.42 2.49 4.72
C LEU A 84 -1.04 2.80 4.45
N ASN A 85 -1.32 4.05 4.13
CA ASN A 85 -2.63 4.49 3.69
C ASN A 85 -2.75 4.34 2.17
N LEU A 86 -3.68 3.50 1.70
CA LEU A 86 -4.13 3.47 0.30
C LEU A 86 -4.99 4.71 0.07
N ALA A 87 -4.31 5.82 -0.24
CA ALA A 87 -4.89 7.15 -0.27
C ALA A 87 -5.76 7.39 -1.51
N ARG A 88 -5.40 6.79 -2.64
CA ARG A 88 -6.17 6.88 -3.90
C ARG A 88 -6.13 5.56 -4.64
N VAL A 89 -7.29 5.21 -5.18
CA VAL A 89 -7.47 4.12 -6.15
C VAL A 89 -8.20 4.72 -7.33
N TRP A 90 -7.61 4.69 -8.49
CA TRP A 90 -8.27 5.09 -9.72
C TRP A 90 -8.17 3.97 -10.74
N ILE A 91 -9.28 3.58 -11.29
CA ILE A 91 -9.38 2.64 -12.42
C ILE A 91 -10.02 3.38 -13.58
N ASN A 92 -9.38 3.33 -14.72
CA ASN A 92 -9.93 3.91 -15.94
C ASN A 92 -11.33 3.34 -16.22
N PRO A 93 -12.33 4.20 -16.38
CA PRO A 93 -13.73 3.78 -16.61
C PRO A 93 -13.92 2.78 -17.75
N MET A 94 -13.06 2.82 -18.77
CA MET A 94 -13.10 1.85 -19.89
C MET A 94 -12.90 0.40 -19.43
N TYR A 95 -12.21 0.19 -18.30
CA TYR A 95 -11.93 -1.13 -17.74
C TYR A 95 -12.85 -1.50 -16.57
N GLN A 96 -13.73 -0.62 -16.12
CA GLN A 96 -14.61 -0.89 -14.98
C GLN A 96 -15.83 -1.74 -15.38
N ALA A 97 -16.70 -1.26 -16.23
CA ALA A 97 -17.98 -1.91 -16.53
C ALA A 97 -18.10 -2.50 -17.93
N GLY A 98 -17.38 -1.93 -18.90
CA GLY A 98 -17.43 -2.36 -20.31
C GLY A 98 -16.31 -3.29 -20.72
N GLY A 99 -15.25 -3.38 -19.93
CA GLY A 99 -14.05 -4.18 -20.20
C GLY A 99 -14.14 -5.65 -19.79
N MET A 100 -15.36 -6.19 -19.63
CA MET A 100 -15.57 -7.56 -19.17
C MET A 100 -14.79 -8.63 -19.93
N TRP A 101 -14.61 -8.48 -21.23
CA TRP A 101 -13.87 -9.42 -22.06
C TRP A 101 -12.34 -9.35 -21.83
N CYS A 102 -11.77 -8.16 -21.60
CA CYS A 102 -10.34 -8.00 -21.28
C CYS A 102 -10.00 -8.60 -19.93
N ILE A 103 -10.92 -8.55 -18.97
CA ILE A 103 -10.72 -9.04 -17.61
C ILE A 103 -10.77 -10.57 -17.56
N ARG A 104 -11.58 -11.22 -18.40
CA ARG A 104 -11.69 -12.68 -18.48
C ARG A 104 -10.36 -13.39 -18.75
N GLU A 105 -9.51 -12.79 -19.57
CA GLU A 105 -8.25 -13.43 -20.00
C GLU A 105 -7.07 -13.13 -19.07
N THR A 106 -7.15 -12.08 -18.24
CA THR A 106 -5.99 -11.54 -17.54
C THR A 106 -5.97 -11.74 -16.02
N VAL A 107 -7.08 -12.12 -15.40
CA VAL A 107 -7.17 -12.29 -13.93
C VAL A 107 -7.69 -13.67 -13.56
N PRO A 108 -6.80 -14.66 -13.31
CA PRO A 108 -7.21 -15.96 -12.83
C PRO A 108 -8.05 -15.88 -11.54
N GLY A 109 -9.15 -16.58 -11.48
CA GLY A 109 -10.05 -16.60 -10.31
C GLY A 109 -11.02 -15.42 -10.22
N PHE A 110 -11.08 -14.56 -11.24
CA PHE A 110 -12.02 -13.45 -11.31
C PHE A 110 -13.48 -13.89 -11.50
N LEU A 111 -13.70 -15.07 -12.09
CA LEU A 111 -15.00 -15.65 -12.26
C LEU A 111 -15.29 -16.67 -11.16
N ASP A 112 -16.50 -16.68 -10.65
CA ASP A 112 -16.98 -17.75 -9.78
C ASP A 112 -17.33 -19.03 -10.58
N ARG A 113 -17.83 -20.08 -9.87
CA ARG A 113 -18.19 -21.35 -10.48
C ARG A 113 -19.32 -21.24 -11.52
N THR A 114 -20.10 -20.18 -11.50
CA THR A 114 -21.19 -19.92 -12.44
C THR A 114 -20.74 -19.10 -13.64
N GLY A 115 -19.48 -18.70 -13.70
CA GLY A 115 -18.94 -17.78 -14.71
C GLY A 115 -19.23 -16.31 -14.44
N MET A 116 -19.77 -15.99 -13.27
CA MET A 116 -20.02 -14.62 -12.84
C MET A 116 -18.75 -13.98 -12.26
N PHE A 117 -18.67 -12.66 -12.29
CA PHE A 117 -17.57 -11.94 -11.68
C PHE A 117 -17.65 -12.03 -10.15
N ARG A 118 -16.56 -12.49 -9.52
CA ARG A 118 -16.44 -12.51 -8.06
C ARG A 118 -16.14 -11.16 -7.47
N SER A 119 -15.33 -10.36 -8.20
CA SER A 119 -14.85 -9.09 -7.72
C SER A 119 -14.72 -8.09 -8.88
N THR A 120 -14.59 -6.82 -8.55
CA THR A 120 -14.28 -5.78 -9.52
C THR A 120 -12.80 -5.79 -9.87
N LEU A 121 -12.41 -5.19 -11.01
CA LEU A 121 -11.00 -5.00 -11.34
C LEU A 121 -10.26 -4.27 -10.21
N ALA A 122 -10.91 -3.27 -9.59
CA ALA A 122 -10.34 -2.51 -8.48
C ALA A 122 -9.98 -3.41 -7.29
N SER A 123 -10.89 -4.26 -6.81
CA SER A 123 -10.63 -5.15 -5.67
C SER A 123 -9.56 -6.19 -5.99
N SER A 124 -9.58 -6.77 -7.18
CA SER A 124 -8.54 -7.72 -7.63
C SER A 124 -7.17 -7.07 -7.72
N ALA A 125 -7.09 -5.84 -8.25
CA ALA A 125 -5.85 -5.10 -8.34
C ALA A 125 -5.33 -4.67 -6.95
N ILE A 126 -6.20 -4.28 -6.03
CA ILE A 126 -5.84 -3.99 -4.63
C ILE A 126 -5.25 -5.24 -3.97
N SER A 127 -5.87 -6.42 -4.15
CA SER A 127 -5.36 -7.68 -3.59
C SER A 127 -3.99 -8.04 -4.16
N ALA A 128 -3.79 -7.87 -5.46
CA ALA A 128 -2.50 -8.12 -6.11
C ALA A 128 -1.42 -7.14 -5.64
N MET A 129 -1.75 -5.86 -5.46
CA MET A 129 -0.85 -4.86 -4.91
C MET A 129 -0.50 -5.18 -3.45
N ALA A 130 -1.49 -5.56 -2.63
CA ALA A 130 -1.30 -5.90 -1.22
C ALA A 130 -0.31 -7.07 -1.04
N ALA A 131 -0.33 -8.05 -1.93
CA ALA A 131 0.60 -9.17 -1.89
C ALA A 131 2.08 -8.75 -2.12
N ARG A 132 2.33 -7.60 -2.72
CA ARG A 132 3.67 -7.12 -3.08
C ARG A 132 4.15 -5.94 -2.26
N VAL A 133 3.25 -5.09 -1.81
CA VAL A 133 3.61 -3.78 -1.27
C VAL A 133 4.57 -3.87 -0.07
N GLY A 134 4.40 -4.85 0.81
CA GLY A 134 5.27 -5.05 1.96
C GLY A 134 6.72 -5.31 1.53
N PHE A 135 6.92 -6.25 0.63
CA PHE A 135 8.24 -6.58 0.09
C PHE A 135 8.84 -5.44 -0.74
N ASP A 136 8.08 -4.90 -1.70
CA ASP A 136 8.54 -3.80 -2.55
C ASP A 136 8.93 -2.56 -1.74
N TYR A 137 8.21 -2.26 -0.66
CA TYR A 137 8.53 -1.15 0.24
C TYR A 137 9.89 -1.38 0.93
N LEU A 138 10.09 -2.56 1.50
CA LEU A 138 11.34 -2.91 2.17
C LEU A 138 12.52 -2.94 1.21
N MET A 139 12.34 -3.44 -0.02
CA MET A 139 13.40 -3.43 -1.03
C MET A 139 13.81 -2.02 -1.46
N ARG A 140 12.85 -1.10 -1.60
CA ARG A 140 13.12 0.31 -1.94
C ARG A 140 13.68 1.11 -0.77
N ARG A 141 13.33 0.75 0.44
CA ARG A 141 13.71 1.43 1.69
C ARG A 141 14.22 0.45 2.73
N PRO A 142 15.33 -0.24 2.42
CA PRO A 142 15.84 -1.23 3.34
C PRO A 142 16.11 -0.61 4.72
N PRO A 143 15.79 -1.31 5.81
CA PRO A 143 16.00 -0.84 7.16
C PRO A 143 17.48 -0.55 7.42
N CYS A 144 17.76 0.49 8.20
CA CYS A 144 19.13 0.81 8.61
C CYS A 144 19.65 -0.20 9.64
N PHE A 145 18.74 -0.83 10.37
CA PHE A 145 19.00 -1.77 11.45
C PHE A 145 18.47 -3.13 11.03
N LEU A 146 19.31 -4.15 11.09
CA LEU A 146 18.89 -5.53 10.82
C LEU A 146 18.00 -6.08 11.95
N ASP A 147 18.11 -5.52 13.16
CA ASP A 147 17.43 -5.99 14.35
C ASP A 147 16.01 -5.43 14.50
N GLU A 148 15.69 -4.35 13.78
CA GLU A 148 14.37 -3.72 13.77
C GLU A 148 13.90 -3.44 12.34
N PRO A 149 13.42 -4.48 11.60
CA PRO A 149 12.92 -4.27 10.25
C PRO A 149 11.67 -3.38 10.31
N TYR A 150 11.67 -2.35 9.49
CA TYR A 150 10.51 -1.50 9.23
C TYR A 150 9.53 -2.24 8.31
N GLU A 151 8.93 -3.32 8.83
CA GLU A 151 7.97 -4.11 8.09
C GLU A 151 6.64 -3.37 8.01
N ILE A 152 6.12 -3.17 6.81
CA ILE A 152 4.73 -2.72 6.65
C ILE A 152 3.82 -3.90 6.97
N ARG A 153 3.01 -3.75 8.02
CA ARG A 153 2.10 -4.80 8.50
C ARG A 153 0.66 -4.60 8.06
N TYR A 154 0.28 -3.36 7.79
CA TYR A 154 -1.08 -3.02 7.42
C TYR A 154 -1.15 -2.06 6.26
N LEU A 155 -2.12 -2.30 5.39
CA LEU A 155 -2.73 -1.27 4.55
C LEU A 155 -3.97 -0.75 5.25
N MET A 156 -4.22 0.54 5.11
CA MET A 156 -5.48 1.16 5.49
C MET A 156 -6.07 1.95 4.34
N SER A 157 -7.37 2.20 4.40
CA SER A 157 -8.03 3.16 3.52
C SER A 157 -9.23 3.77 4.20
N TYR A 158 -9.65 4.92 3.68
CA TYR A 158 -10.87 5.60 4.12
C TYR A 158 -11.94 5.51 3.03
N CYS A 159 -13.18 5.30 3.46
CA CYS A 159 -14.35 5.27 2.59
C CYS A 159 -15.43 6.20 3.15
N ASP A 160 -15.82 7.20 2.38
CA ASP A 160 -16.98 8.02 2.69
C ASP A 160 -18.25 7.27 2.29
N THR A 161 -19.06 6.87 3.28
CA THR A 161 -20.26 6.07 3.03
C THR A 161 -21.35 6.82 2.26
N ARG A 162 -21.29 8.14 2.17
CA ARG A 162 -22.18 8.95 1.35
C ARG A 162 -21.89 8.78 -0.15
N LEU A 163 -20.65 8.43 -0.51
CA LEU A 163 -20.19 8.26 -1.88
C LEU A 163 -20.03 6.81 -2.27
N HIS A 164 -19.56 5.95 -1.34
CA HIS A 164 -19.21 4.57 -1.63
C HIS A 164 -19.62 3.64 -0.48
N ARG A 165 -19.91 2.39 -0.83
CA ARG A 165 -20.27 1.34 0.16
C ARG A 165 -19.08 0.54 0.70
N GLY A 166 -17.86 0.88 0.32
CA GLY A 166 -16.66 0.15 0.72
C GLY A 166 -16.54 -1.26 0.12
N THR A 167 -17.33 -1.59 -0.89
CA THR A 167 -17.37 -2.94 -1.48
C THR A 167 -16.01 -3.38 -2.01
N ILE A 168 -15.27 -2.49 -2.67
CA ILE A 168 -13.95 -2.80 -3.22
C ILE A 168 -12.95 -3.22 -2.13
N TYR A 169 -13.04 -2.62 -0.95
CA TYR A 169 -12.16 -2.95 0.18
C TYR A 169 -12.53 -4.30 0.77
N ARG A 170 -13.83 -4.54 1.02
CA ARG A 170 -14.32 -5.83 1.53
C ARG A 170 -13.94 -6.98 0.61
N GLU A 171 -14.15 -6.83 -0.69
CA GLU A 171 -13.81 -7.86 -1.67
C GLU A 171 -12.30 -8.05 -1.86
N ALA A 172 -11.49 -7.02 -1.58
CA ALA A 172 -10.03 -7.12 -1.52
C ALA A 172 -9.52 -7.72 -0.19
N GLY A 173 -10.41 -8.09 0.73
CA GLY A 173 -10.06 -8.73 1.99
C GLY A 173 -9.80 -7.77 3.15
N PHE A 174 -10.10 -6.47 3.00
CA PHE A 174 -10.04 -5.54 4.12
C PHE A 174 -11.18 -5.81 5.10
N GLU A 175 -10.90 -5.63 6.38
CA GLU A 175 -11.89 -5.58 7.43
C GLU A 175 -12.28 -4.14 7.77
N LEU A 176 -13.54 -3.91 8.09
CA LEU A 176 -14.01 -2.63 8.60
C LEU A 176 -13.53 -2.48 10.06
N TYR A 177 -12.62 -1.54 10.29
CA TYR A 177 -12.11 -1.28 11.63
C TYR A 177 -13.04 -0.41 12.46
N ARG A 178 -13.52 0.70 11.87
CA ARG A 178 -14.46 1.62 12.53
C ARG A 178 -15.22 2.48 11.52
N THR A 179 -16.35 3.02 11.97
CA THR A 179 -17.05 4.14 11.30
C THR A 179 -17.09 5.32 12.27
N ASN A 180 -16.68 6.50 11.80
CA ASN A 180 -16.78 7.73 12.62
C ASN A 180 -18.21 8.31 12.58
N ARG A 181 -18.44 9.39 13.35
CA ARG A 181 -19.75 10.05 13.42
C ARG A 181 -20.20 10.72 12.11
N GLU A 182 -19.25 11.01 11.22
CA GLU A 182 -19.49 11.63 9.92
C GLU A 182 -19.75 10.58 8.82
N GLY A 183 -19.77 9.30 9.16
CA GLY A 183 -19.96 8.21 8.20
C GLY A 183 -18.69 7.82 7.44
N ILE A 184 -17.51 8.30 7.85
CA ILE A 184 -16.25 7.84 7.26
C ILE A 184 -15.85 6.49 7.86
N GLN A 185 -15.76 5.50 7.04
CA GLN A 185 -15.28 4.18 7.39
C GLN A 185 -13.75 4.11 7.26
N THR A 186 -13.11 3.51 8.25
CA THR A 186 -11.69 3.14 8.20
C THR A 186 -11.61 1.64 7.96
N TRP A 187 -11.00 1.26 6.86
CA TRP A 187 -10.75 -0.12 6.46
C TRP A 187 -9.29 -0.47 6.68
N ARG A 188 -9.01 -1.70 7.10
CA ARG A 188 -7.64 -2.20 7.25
C ARG A 188 -7.47 -3.59 6.66
N LEU A 189 -6.29 -3.85 6.11
CA LEU A 189 -5.88 -5.16 5.62
C LEU A 189 -4.53 -5.50 6.24
N ARG A 190 -4.44 -6.63 6.93
CA ARG A 190 -3.17 -7.16 7.37
C ARG A 190 -2.41 -7.73 6.18
N LEU A 191 -1.17 -7.30 5.98
CA LEU A 191 -0.33 -7.83 4.92
C LEU A 191 0.21 -9.21 5.27
N PRO A 192 0.41 -10.09 4.27
CA PRO A 192 1.07 -11.37 4.48
C PRO A 192 2.51 -11.15 4.97
N ALA A 193 2.98 -12.03 5.83
CA ALA A 193 4.40 -12.05 6.19
C ALA A 193 5.27 -12.36 4.97
N LEU A 194 6.49 -11.85 4.97
CA LEU A 194 7.45 -12.18 3.92
C LEU A 194 7.75 -13.68 3.91
N SER A 195 7.93 -14.26 2.73
CA SER A 195 8.49 -15.60 2.61
C SER A 195 9.95 -15.61 3.08
N PRO A 196 10.51 -16.77 3.48
CA PRO A 196 11.93 -16.87 3.86
C PRO A 196 12.88 -16.29 2.80
N ASP A 197 12.59 -16.52 1.52
CA ASP A 197 13.40 -16.02 0.41
C ASP A 197 13.29 -14.51 0.27
N GLN A 198 12.11 -13.95 0.45
CA GLN A 198 11.89 -12.50 0.44
C GLN A 198 12.58 -11.83 1.64
N ASP A 199 12.48 -12.41 2.83
CA ASP A 199 13.18 -11.91 4.02
C ASP A 199 14.70 -11.90 3.82
N ALA A 200 15.27 -12.99 3.24
CA ALA A 200 16.68 -13.05 2.91
C ALA A 200 17.12 -11.96 1.93
N GLN A 201 16.31 -11.70 0.87
CA GLN A 201 16.59 -10.64 -0.10
C GLN A 201 16.56 -9.25 0.55
N VAL A 202 15.58 -8.97 1.42
CA VAL A 202 15.48 -7.69 2.15
C VAL A 202 16.69 -7.49 3.07
N ARG A 203 17.12 -8.53 3.80
CA ARG A 203 18.32 -8.48 4.65
C ARG A 203 19.59 -8.20 3.86
N GLU A 204 19.75 -8.85 2.72
CA GLU A 204 20.88 -8.60 1.82
C GLU A 204 20.88 -7.18 1.28
N ALA A 205 19.73 -6.68 0.82
CA ALA A 205 19.57 -5.30 0.37
C ALA A 205 19.88 -4.30 1.49
N ALA A 206 19.44 -4.57 2.72
CA ALA A 206 19.74 -3.74 3.87
C ALA A 206 21.23 -3.68 4.18
N ILE A 207 21.96 -4.81 4.07
CA ILE A 207 23.41 -4.86 4.27
C ILE A 207 24.15 -3.99 3.24
N ARG A 208 23.70 -4.02 1.99
CA ARG A 208 24.33 -3.29 0.88
C ARG A 208 23.92 -1.82 0.81
N SER A 209 22.89 -1.40 1.53
CA SER A 209 22.39 -0.04 1.42
C SER A 209 23.40 1.00 1.93
N PRO A 210 23.61 2.15 1.23
CA PRO A 210 24.50 3.21 1.69
C PRO A 210 24.13 3.73 3.07
N ARG A 211 22.86 3.77 3.39
CA ARG A 211 22.35 4.22 4.69
C ARG A 211 22.74 3.28 5.82
N SER A 212 22.65 1.97 5.61
CA SER A 212 23.08 0.98 6.60
C SER A 212 24.60 0.99 6.80
N GLN A 213 25.35 1.17 5.72
CA GLN A 213 26.82 1.30 5.78
C GLN A 213 27.24 2.53 6.57
N ALA A 214 26.64 3.69 6.30
CA ALA A 214 26.92 4.93 7.02
C ALA A 214 26.58 4.82 8.52
N TYR A 215 25.48 4.14 8.86
CA TYR A 215 25.09 3.90 10.24
C TYR A 215 26.12 3.01 10.97
N ARG A 216 26.52 1.89 10.38
CA ARG A 216 27.52 0.98 10.96
C ARG A 216 28.86 1.69 11.16
N ALA A 217 29.29 2.52 10.19
CA ALA A 217 30.51 3.30 10.33
C ALA A 217 30.46 4.26 11.52
N ARG A 218 29.34 4.97 11.70
CA ARG A 218 29.12 5.86 12.85
C ARG A 218 29.13 5.10 14.18
N ARG A 219 28.44 3.96 14.23
CA ARG A 219 28.41 3.12 15.45
C ARG A 219 29.79 2.62 15.83
N ALA A 220 30.58 2.11 14.87
CA ALA A 220 31.92 1.67 15.11
C ALA A 220 32.85 2.82 15.64
N GLN A 221 32.67 4.04 15.10
CA GLN A 221 33.40 5.21 15.61
C GLN A 221 33.03 5.56 17.05
N MET A 222 31.76 5.44 17.43
CA MET A 222 31.30 5.68 18.80
C MET A 222 31.83 4.61 19.77
N GLU A 223 31.85 3.35 19.35
CA GLU A 223 32.39 2.23 20.18
C GLU A 223 33.91 2.31 20.39
N MET A 224 34.65 2.92 19.46
CA MET A 224 36.11 3.16 19.63
C MET A 224 36.44 4.41 20.46
N ALA A 225 35.45 5.27 20.72
CA ALA A 225 35.63 6.50 21.48
C ALA A 225 35.32 6.32 23.00
N ILE A 226 34.90 5.13 23.40
CA ILE A 226 34.65 4.72 24.80
C ILE A 226 35.82 3.90 25.30
#